data_09a18254e5c8568de0aade23345da3f1
#
_entry.id   09a18254e5c8568de0aade23345da3f1
#
_cell.length_a   1.000
_cell.length_b   1.000
_cell.length_c   1.000
_cell.angle_alpha   90.00
_cell.angle_beta   90.00
_cell.angle_gamma   90.00
#
_symmetry.space_group_name_H-M   'P 1'
#
loop_
_entity.id
_entity.type
_entity.pdbx_description
1 polymer ?
#
loop_
_entity_poly.entity_id
_entity_poly.type
_entity_poly.pdbx_seq_one_letter_code
_entity_poly.pdbx_strand_id
1 'polypeptide(L)'
;MFNRPLNVAKPIFFWRRLFAAIFSSSMLIPYFENQPAQAQEVNQYCQISAEQAQAKEKLRLSALQGDQQAQNQYQELVRQHKQTVQECRTRNWPQVQAIWLRLYPCDIQPGEIDRIMDRIVNRGYNQVYLEAFYDGQVLLPAASNSTVWPSVVRTPGAENADLLLRAIQKGQERGLKVYSWMFTTNFGYTYAQRRDREGAIARNGKGQTSLYVVDDGSQVFIDPYNLQAKRDYYQMVQEILRRRPDGILFDYVRYPRQAGADSIATKVTDLWLYSQATQQALFQRAQNNKGLELIRRFLSKGYVTAGDISEIDKLYPQEGEPMWQGRTPPPPAEPPSPIGQKAVAAVIPPAQRQPILQSELWQLSVAHAMQGILDFVNLAAYPAQKLGIPAGVVFFPDGNQTVGQGYDSRLQPWDRFPSSLEWHPMSYANCGNVTCIAAQVQRVLSMAKPGTKVIPAIAGQWGKNVNGRPSLDAQMQAMRPFASQITGVSHFAYSWQDPEHDQQRKFCRVR
;
A
#
# COMPACT_ATOMS: atom_id res chain seq x y z
N MET A 1 57.65 -10.57 -6.42
CA MET A 1 58.65 -9.48 -6.57
C MET A 1 58.23 -8.39 -5.61
N PHE A 2 58.88 -8.34 -4.45
CA PHE A 2 59.77 -7.29 -3.89
C PHE A 2 59.11 -5.89 -3.91
N ASN A 3 58.96 -5.07 -2.87
CA ASN A 3 59.69 -4.91 -1.62
C ASN A 3 58.91 -4.05 -0.60
N ARG A 4 59.12 -4.31 0.68
CA ARG A 4 58.88 -3.45 1.86
C ARG A 4 60.08 -2.48 2.04
N PRO A 5 60.21 -1.75 3.14
CA PRO A 5 59.51 -0.60 3.76
C PRO A 5 60.48 0.55 4.12
N LEU A 6 60.02 1.64 4.74
CA LEU A 6 60.89 2.50 5.53
C LEU A 6 60.16 3.16 6.73
N ASN A 7 60.68 2.85 7.89
CA ASN A 7 60.50 3.51 9.19
C ASN A 7 61.23 4.86 9.22
N VAL A 8 60.71 5.85 9.91
CA VAL A 8 61.53 6.85 10.60
C VAL A 8 60.82 7.31 11.90
N ALA A 9 61.66 7.51 12.90
CA ALA A 9 61.53 7.56 14.33
C ALA A 9 60.96 8.88 14.92
N LYS A 10 60.61 8.75 16.23
CA LYS A 10 60.32 9.84 17.20
C LYS A 10 61.51 10.76 17.47
N PRO A 11 61.25 11.94 18.10
CA PRO A 11 61.98 12.13 19.37
C PRO A 11 61.11 12.54 20.57
N ILE A 12 61.62 12.05 21.71
CA ILE A 12 61.27 12.33 23.07
C ILE A 12 61.84 13.71 23.48
N PHE A 13 61.07 14.52 24.25
CA PHE A 13 61.65 15.55 25.13
C PHE A 13 60.99 15.54 26.50
N PHE A 14 61.82 15.28 27.50
CA PHE A 14 61.65 15.45 28.95
C PHE A 14 61.81 16.91 29.33
N TRP A 15 61.07 17.47 30.29
CA TRP A 15 61.61 18.25 31.45
C TRP A 15 60.50 18.72 32.42
N ARG A 16 60.66 18.23 33.66
CA ARG A 16 60.73 18.87 35.00
C ARG A 16 59.52 19.50 35.64
N ARG A 17 59.31 18.88 36.79
CA ARG A 17 58.54 19.24 38.01
C ARG A 17 58.66 20.70 38.45
N LEU A 18 57.54 21.26 38.94
CA LEU A 18 57.55 22.22 40.06
C LEU A 18 56.27 22.01 40.90
N PHE A 19 56.47 21.80 42.20
CA PHE A 19 55.41 21.70 43.21
C PHE A 19 54.94 23.12 43.56
N ALA A 20 53.59 23.30 43.69
CA ALA A 20 53.00 24.28 44.58
C ALA A 20 51.68 23.77 45.12
N ALA A 21 51.64 23.57 46.44
CA ALA A 21 50.45 23.23 47.21
C ALA A 21 49.65 24.49 47.48
N ILE A 22 48.32 24.50 47.21
CA ILE A 22 47.38 25.48 47.82
C ILE A 22 46.04 24.77 48.08
N PHE A 23 45.68 24.75 49.32
CA PHE A 23 44.39 24.70 50.06
C PHE A 23 43.13 24.15 49.42
N SER A 24 42.61 23.19 50.13
CA SER A 24 41.26 22.61 50.11
C SER A 24 40.16 23.66 50.25
N SER A 25 39.23 23.65 49.30
CA SER A 25 37.85 24.06 49.55
C SER A 25 36.94 23.02 48.94
N SER A 26 36.31 22.18 49.78
CA SER A 26 35.33 21.21 49.40
C SER A 26 34.05 21.90 48.96
N MET A 27 33.88 22.12 47.65
CA MET A 27 32.57 22.36 47.08
C MET A 27 31.99 21.02 46.66
N LEU A 28 30.99 20.57 47.35
CA LEU A 28 30.08 19.52 46.96
C LEU A 28 29.37 19.97 45.67
N ILE A 29 29.88 19.54 44.51
CA ILE A 29 29.16 19.61 43.27
C ILE A 29 28.21 18.41 43.28
N PRO A 30 26.87 18.59 43.18
CA PRO A 30 25.99 17.44 43.00
C PRO A 30 26.31 16.78 41.67
N TYR A 31 26.70 15.51 41.73
CA TYR A 31 26.80 14.65 40.59
C TYR A 31 25.36 14.52 40.00
N PHE A 32 25.09 15.31 38.96
CA PHE A 32 23.99 14.99 38.07
C PHE A 32 24.44 13.77 37.27
N GLU A 33 23.95 12.61 37.65
CA GLU A 33 23.99 11.40 36.82
C GLU A 33 23.36 11.77 35.46
N ASN A 34 24.21 11.85 34.44
CA ASN A 34 23.73 11.89 33.07
C ASN A 34 22.98 10.57 32.81
N GLN A 35 21.67 10.57 32.93
CA GLN A 35 20.84 9.49 32.42
C GLN A 35 21.13 9.35 30.93
N PRO A 36 21.41 8.14 30.43
CA PRO A 36 21.79 7.95 29.04
C PRO A 36 20.65 8.39 28.12
N ALA A 37 21.00 9.11 27.05
CA ALA A 37 20.08 9.61 26.04
C ALA A 37 19.10 8.55 25.46
N GLN A 38 19.43 7.27 25.59
CA GLN A 38 18.56 6.15 25.22
C GLN A 38 17.26 6.05 26.03
N ALA A 39 17.25 6.41 27.34
CA ALA A 39 16.05 6.34 28.16
C ALA A 39 15.01 7.43 27.77
N GLN A 40 15.49 8.56 27.26
CA GLN A 40 14.64 9.66 26.83
C GLN A 40 14.01 9.42 25.43
N GLU A 41 14.73 8.72 24.53
CA GLU A 41 14.20 8.30 23.23
C GLU A 41 13.10 7.24 23.33
N VAL A 42 13.23 6.27 24.24
CA VAL A 42 12.22 5.22 24.44
C VAL A 42 10.88 5.80 24.87
N ASN A 43 10.87 6.79 25.76
CA ASN A 43 9.63 7.47 26.21
C ASN A 43 8.97 8.29 25.10
N GLN A 44 9.72 8.79 24.13
CA GLN A 44 9.18 9.57 23.02
C GLN A 44 8.23 8.78 22.12
N TYR A 45 8.40 7.45 22.00
CA TYR A 45 7.56 6.57 21.21
C TYR A 45 6.50 5.82 22.02
N CYS A 46 6.23 6.25 23.24
CA CYS A 46 5.17 5.74 24.11
C CYS A 46 5.27 4.24 24.43
N GLN A 47 6.47 3.72 24.53
CA GLN A 47 6.71 2.31 24.86
C GLN A 47 6.52 2.05 26.35
N ILE A 48 5.96 0.90 26.68
CA ILE A 48 5.87 0.38 28.04
C ILE A 48 7.23 -0.20 28.43
N SER A 49 7.66 -0.02 29.69
CA SER A 49 8.95 -0.55 30.13
C SER A 49 9.01 -2.09 30.03
N ALA A 50 10.22 -2.63 29.87
CA ALA A 50 10.40 -4.08 29.76
C ALA A 50 9.89 -4.82 31.01
N GLU A 51 10.09 -4.24 32.20
CA GLU A 51 9.65 -4.81 33.48
C GLU A 51 8.12 -4.89 33.55
N GLN A 52 7.43 -3.81 33.18
CA GLN A 52 5.96 -3.77 33.13
C GLN A 52 5.40 -4.73 32.08
N ALA A 53 6.03 -4.82 30.93
CA ALA A 53 5.65 -5.75 29.86
C ALA A 53 5.81 -7.22 30.31
N GLN A 54 6.91 -7.56 30.99
CA GLN A 54 7.14 -8.90 31.54
C GLN A 54 6.18 -9.24 32.68
N ALA A 55 5.90 -8.31 33.58
CA ALA A 55 4.92 -8.50 34.65
C ALA A 55 3.53 -8.82 34.07
N LYS A 56 3.08 -8.08 33.05
CA LYS A 56 1.82 -8.34 32.35
C LYS A 56 1.81 -9.73 31.72
N GLU A 57 2.89 -10.15 31.07
CA GLU A 57 2.98 -11.46 30.41
C GLU A 57 2.93 -12.62 31.44
N LYS A 58 3.59 -12.49 32.61
CA LYS A 58 3.49 -13.49 33.70
C LYS A 58 2.06 -13.65 34.18
N LEU A 59 1.35 -12.55 34.41
CA LEU A 59 -0.05 -12.58 34.83
C LEU A 59 -0.96 -13.20 33.76
N ARG A 60 -0.71 -12.89 32.48
CA ARG A 60 -1.43 -13.51 31.36
C ARG A 60 -1.27 -15.03 31.35
N LEU A 61 -0.06 -15.53 31.57
CA LEU A 61 0.23 -16.98 31.60
C LEU A 61 -0.44 -17.66 32.79
N SER A 62 -0.37 -17.07 34.01
CA SER A 62 -1.06 -17.60 35.21
C SER A 62 -2.57 -17.61 35.03
N ALA A 63 -3.13 -16.54 34.43
CA ALA A 63 -4.55 -16.45 34.12
C ALA A 63 -5.01 -17.56 33.14
N LEU A 64 -4.20 -17.89 32.16
CA LEU A 64 -4.47 -18.99 31.21
C LEU A 64 -4.47 -20.37 31.92
N GLN A 65 -3.77 -20.51 33.06
CA GLN A 65 -3.76 -21.71 33.90
C GLN A 65 -4.94 -21.78 34.87
N GLY A 66 -5.84 -20.78 34.87
CA GLY A 66 -7.03 -20.75 35.68
C GLY A 66 -6.91 -19.93 36.99
N ASP A 67 -5.79 -19.23 37.20
CA ASP A 67 -5.63 -18.35 38.35
C ASP A 67 -6.52 -17.09 38.22
N GLN A 68 -7.61 -17.04 38.99
CA GLN A 68 -8.57 -15.94 38.97
C GLN A 68 -7.99 -14.63 39.48
N GLN A 69 -7.06 -14.65 40.44
CA GLN A 69 -6.42 -13.44 40.95
C GLN A 69 -5.48 -12.87 39.85
N ALA A 70 -4.68 -13.71 39.21
CA ALA A 70 -3.85 -13.31 38.08
C ALA A 70 -4.69 -12.77 36.92
N GLN A 71 -5.86 -13.35 36.65
CA GLN A 71 -6.79 -12.85 35.61
C GLN A 71 -7.24 -11.40 35.93
N ASN A 72 -7.63 -11.10 37.14
CA ASN A 72 -8.06 -9.76 37.55
C ASN A 72 -6.91 -8.74 37.44
N GLN A 73 -5.73 -9.11 37.94
CA GLN A 73 -4.53 -8.27 37.89
C GLN A 73 -4.07 -8.03 36.42
N TYR A 74 -4.15 -9.06 35.58
CA TYR A 74 -3.85 -8.93 34.16
C TYR A 74 -4.78 -7.93 33.47
N GLN A 75 -6.08 -8.03 33.70
CA GLN A 75 -7.06 -7.09 33.14
C GLN A 75 -6.82 -5.64 33.61
N GLU A 76 -6.39 -5.48 34.84
CA GLU A 76 -6.02 -4.14 35.37
C GLU A 76 -4.79 -3.58 34.63
N LEU A 77 -3.73 -4.36 34.44
CA LEU A 77 -2.57 -3.92 33.66
C LEU A 77 -2.90 -3.63 32.20
N VAL A 78 -3.82 -4.39 31.59
CA VAL A 78 -4.31 -4.09 30.23
C VAL A 78 -4.93 -2.69 30.18
N ARG A 79 -5.79 -2.34 31.18
CA ARG A 79 -6.40 -1.00 31.26
C ARG A 79 -5.38 0.11 31.50
N GLN A 80 -4.42 -0.11 32.40
CA GLN A 80 -3.35 0.86 32.69
C GLN A 80 -2.46 1.11 31.49
N HIS A 81 -2.01 0.07 30.79
CA HIS A 81 -1.18 0.22 29.60
C HIS A 81 -1.93 0.91 28.46
N LYS A 82 -3.23 0.61 28.26
CA LYS A 82 -4.10 1.34 27.35
C LYS A 82 -4.08 2.84 27.65
N GLN A 83 -4.34 3.23 28.88
CA GLN A 83 -4.37 4.62 29.30
C GLN A 83 -3.01 5.29 29.10
N THR A 84 -1.94 4.65 29.55
CA THR A 84 -0.56 5.15 29.40
C THR A 84 -0.21 5.46 27.93
N VAL A 85 -0.51 4.52 27.01
CA VAL A 85 -0.22 4.73 25.58
C VAL A 85 -1.12 5.82 24.99
N GLN A 86 -2.40 5.86 25.34
CA GLN A 86 -3.32 6.89 24.86
C GLN A 86 -2.90 8.29 25.30
N GLU A 87 -2.61 8.48 26.59
CA GLU A 87 -2.16 9.77 27.14
C GLU A 87 -0.82 10.20 26.53
N CYS A 88 0.11 9.27 26.37
CA CYS A 88 1.38 9.57 25.73
C CYS A 88 1.18 10.01 24.28
N ARG A 89 0.33 9.34 23.50
CA ARG A 89 0.07 9.67 22.07
C ARG A 89 -0.64 11.00 21.88
N THR A 90 -1.41 11.48 22.84
CA THR A 90 -2.00 12.82 22.78
C THR A 90 -0.96 13.94 22.93
N ARG A 91 0.17 13.67 23.58
CA ARG A 91 1.23 14.65 23.90
C ARG A 91 2.43 14.56 22.94
N ASN A 92 2.64 13.39 22.31
CA ASN A 92 3.85 13.11 21.53
C ASN A 92 3.52 12.76 20.10
N TRP A 93 4.35 13.26 19.19
CA TRP A 93 4.33 12.84 17.78
C TRP A 93 4.99 11.46 17.62
N PRO A 94 4.48 10.60 16.73
CA PRO A 94 3.24 10.73 15.97
C PRO A 94 2.00 10.42 16.83
N GLN A 95 0.90 11.13 16.61
CA GLN A 95 -0.35 10.86 17.30
C GLN A 95 -0.96 9.50 16.89
N VAL A 96 -0.76 9.11 15.63
CA VAL A 96 -1.06 7.76 15.12
C VAL A 96 0.25 7.06 14.81
N GLN A 97 0.52 5.98 15.53
CA GLN A 97 1.60 5.03 15.21
C GLN A 97 0.98 3.66 15.01
N ALA A 98 0.94 3.23 13.74
CA ALA A 98 0.30 1.99 13.33
C ALA A 98 1.29 0.88 13.00
N ILE A 99 0.85 -0.37 13.08
CA ILE A 99 1.63 -1.54 12.69
C ILE A 99 0.82 -2.46 11.77
N TRP A 100 1.47 -3.02 10.76
CA TRP A 100 0.90 -3.99 9.85
C TRP A 100 1.05 -5.40 10.43
N LEU A 101 -0.06 -6.16 10.47
CA LEU A 101 -0.13 -7.46 11.13
C LEU A 101 -0.78 -8.50 10.23
N ARG A 102 -0.14 -9.67 10.09
CA ARG A 102 -0.74 -10.88 9.55
C ARG A 102 -1.05 -11.86 10.67
N LEU A 103 -2.22 -12.49 10.61
CA LEU A 103 -2.57 -13.62 11.47
C LEU A 103 -2.45 -14.93 10.69
N TYR A 104 -2.10 -15.98 11.44
CA TYR A 104 -1.88 -17.32 10.91
C TYR A 104 -2.87 -18.33 11.52
N PRO A 105 -3.06 -19.51 10.93
CA PRO A 105 -3.96 -20.52 11.50
C PRO A 105 -3.69 -20.85 12.97
N CYS A 106 -2.45 -20.79 13.40
CA CYS A 106 -2.06 -21.06 14.79
C CYS A 106 -2.52 -20.03 15.82
N ASP A 107 -2.90 -18.84 15.38
CA ASP A 107 -3.37 -17.77 16.28
C ASP A 107 -4.76 -18.04 16.87
N ILE A 108 -5.38 -19.17 16.50
CA ILE A 108 -6.59 -19.69 17.17
C ILE A 108 -6.34 -20.17 18.60
N GLN A 109 -5.07 -20.44 18.95
CA GLN A 109 -4.72 -20.94 20.28
C GLN A 109 -5.18 -20.00 21.39
N PRO A 110 -5.60 -20.53 22.55
CA PRO A 110 -6.04 -19.71 23.67
C PRO A 110 -5.00 -18.68 24.11
N GLY A 111 -5.40 -17.41 24.23
CA GLY A 111 -4.54 -16.31 24.67
C GLY A 111 -3.52 -15.81 23.64
N GLU A 112 -3.43 -16.37 22.43
CA GLU A 112 -2.42 -15.92 21.46
C GLU A 112 -2.75 -14.55 20.87
N ILE A 113 -4.00 -14.28 20.54
CA ILE A 113 -4.43 -12.92 20.11
C ILE A 113 -4.19 -11.89 21.23
N ASP A 114 -4.45 -12.25 22.48
CA ASP A 114 -4.15 -11.39 23.63
C ASP A 114 -2.65 -11.07 23.71
N ARG A 115 -1.79 -12.07 23.54
CA ARG A 115 -0.33 -11.92 23.52
C ARG A 115 0.15 -11.01 22.38
N ILE A 116 -0.38 -11.16 21.17
CA ILE A 116 -0.04 -10.33 20.01
C ILE A 116 -0.42 -8.87 20.30
N MET A 117 -1.65 -8.62 20.73
CA MET A 117 -2.14 -7.26 20.98
C MET A 117 -1.42 -6.59 22.16
N ASP A 118 -1.07 -7.33 23.20
CA ASP A 118 -0.24 -6.84 24.31
C ASP A 118 1.15 -6.40 23.83
N ARG A 119 1.81 -7.21 23.00
CA ARG A 119 3.12 -6.88 22.44
C ARG A 119 3.08 -5.63 21.56
N ILE A 120 2.00 -5.44 20.82
CA ILE A 120 1.78 -4.24 20.00
C ILE A 120 1.64 -3.00 20.87
N VAL A 121 0.77 -3.03 21.89
CA VAL A 121 0.59 -1.91 22.84
C VAL A 121 1.87 -1.61 23.60
N ASN A 122 2.59 -2.64 24.07
CA ASN A 122 3.84 -2.46 24.81
C ASN A 122 4.90 -1.71 23.98
N ARG A 123 4.85 -1.79 22.65
CA ARG A 123 5.73 -1.05 21.73
C ARG A 123 5.18 0.35 21.37
N GLY A 124 4.12 0.80 22.05
CA GLY A 124 3.56 2.13 21.87
C GLY A 124 2.69 2.32 20.63
N TYR A 125 2.32 1.27 19.92
CA TYR A 125 1.36 1.37 18.82
C TYR A 125 -0.05 1.60 19.35
N ASN A 126 -0.82 2.41 18.63
CA ASN A 126 -2.23 2.68 18.93
C ASN A 126 -3.18 2.33 17.77
N GLN A 127 -2.64 1.79 16.68
CA GLN A 127 -3.42 1.34 15.53
C GLN A 127 -2.79 0.08 14.91
N VAL A 128 -3.64 -0.81 14.37
CA VAL A 128 -3.23 -2.07 13.72
C VAL A 128 -3.90 -2.16 12.37
N TYR A 129 -3.13 -2.48 11.33
CA TYR A 129 -3.62 -2.82 10.01
C TYR A 129 -3.56 -4.34 9.86
N LEU A 130 -4.69 -4.98 10.15
CA LEU A 130 -4.84 -6.43 10.18
C LEU A 130 -5.16 -6.96 8.78
N GLU A 131 -4.33 -7.84 8.26
CA GLU A 131 -4.51 -8.43 6.94
C GLU A 131 -5.69 -9.39 6.93
N ALA A 132 -6.83 -8.90 6.42
CA ALA A 132 -8.09 -9.63 6.38
C ALA A 132 -8.32 -10.40 5.07
N PHE A 133 -7.69 -9.95 3.96
CA PHE A 133 -7.73 -10.64 2.68
C PHE A 133 -6.40 -10.51 1.95
N TYR A 134 -5.76 -11.63 1.64
CA TYR A 134 -4.45 -11.70 0.99
C TYR A 134 -4.23 -13.07 0.31
N ASP A 135 -3.41 -13.10 -0.73
CA ASP A 135 -2.97 -14.32 -1.43
C ASP A 135 -4.11 -15.30 -1.77
N GLY A 136 -5.31 -14.72 -2.06
CA GLY A 136 -6.50 -15.51 -2.39
C GLY A 136 -7.12 -16.23 -1.20
N GLN A 137 -6.95 -15.76 0.03
CA GLN A 137 -7.56 -16.28 1.25
C GLN A 137 -8.17 -15.15 2.08
N VAL A 138 -9.22 -15.44 2.82
CA VAL A 138 -9.92 -14.47 3.66
C VAL A 138 -9.91 -14.88 5.14
N LEU A 139 -9.74 -13.90 6.03
CA LEU A 139 -9.70 -14.14 7.48
C LEU A 139 -11.12 -14.18 8.07
N LEU A 140 -11.95 -15.05 7.52
CA LEU A 140 -13.31 -15.34 7.98
C LEU A 140 -13.40 -16.79 8.47
N PRO A 141 -14.32 -17.13 9.39
CA PRO A 141 -14.51 -18.52 9.84
C PRO A 141 -15.02 -19.41 8.69
N ALA A 142 -14.41 -20.58 8.52
CA ALA A 142 -14.73 -21.47 7.39
C ALA A 142 -16.20 -21.90 7.37
N ALA A 143 -16.81 -22.12 8.53
CA ALA A 143 -18.21 -22.56 8.66
C ALA A 143 -19.24 -21.52 8.17
N SER A 144 -18.90 -20.21 8.20
CA SER A 144 -19.81 -19.13 7.81
C SER A 144 -19.27 -18.23 6.70
N ASN A 145 -18.20 -18.65 6.04
CA ASN A 145 -17.61 -17.90 4.93
C ASN A 145 -18.48 -18.02 3.66
N SER A 146 -19.21 -16.97 3.36
CA SER A 146 -20.06 -16.90 2.16
C SER A 146 -19.32 -16.40 0.92
N THR A 147 -18.01 -16.09 1.02
CA THR A 147 -17.21 -15.59 -0.09
C THR A 147 -16.69 -16.69 -0.99
N VAL A 148 -16.20 -16.34 -2.16
CA VAL A 148 -15.63 -17.30 -3.12
C VAL A 148 -14.22 -17.76 -2.75
N TRP A 149 -13.58 -17.13 -1.78
CA TRP A 149 -12.22 -17.46 -1.34
C TRP A 149 -12.22 -18.38 -0.13
N PRO A 150 -11.26 -19.30 -0.04
CA PRO A 150 -11.11 -20.13 1.15
C PRO A 150 -10.72 -19.30 2.37
N SER A 151 -11.13 -19.76 3.55
CA SER A 151 -10.71 -19.18 4.81
C SER A 151 -9.23 -19.44 5.10
N VAL A 152 -8.57 -18.51 5.82
CA VAL A 152 -7.18 -18.68 6.31
C VAL A 152 -7.11 -19.87 7.27
N VAL A 153 -8.07 -19.96 8.21
CA VAL A 153 -8.17 -21.09 9.15
C VAL A 153 -9.02 -22.19 8.52
N ARG A 154 -8.40 -23.34 8.23
CA ARG A 154 -9.02 -24.52 7.64
C ARG A 154 -8.75 -25.78 8.45
N THR A 155 -8.29 -25.61 9.68
CA THR A 155 -7.98 -26.73 10.58
C THR A 155 -9.27 -27.41 11.01
N PRO A 156 -9.39 -28.76 10.89
CA PRO A 156 -10.53 -29.50 11.39
C PRO A 156 -10.80 -29.20 12.88
N GLY A 157 -12.06 -28.93 13.21
CA GLY A 157 -12.50 -28.55 14.56
C GLY A 157 -12.35 -27.05 14.89
N ALA A 158 -11.76 -26.25 13.97
CA ALA A 158 -11.61 -24.80 14.12
C ALA A 158 -12.42 -23.99 13.09
N GLU A 159 -13.40 -24.61 12.43
CA GLU A 159 -14.18 -24.01 11.34
C GLU A 159 -14.97 -22.77 11.78
N ASN A 160 -15.29 -22.68 13.08
CA ASN A 160 -15.99 -21.54 13.68
C ASN A 160 -15.05 -20.45 14.23
N ALA A 161 -13.73 -20.61 14.10
CA ALA A 161 -12.78 -19.64 14.64
C ALA A 161 -12.79 -18.32 13.83
N ASP A 162 -13.35 -17.27 14.40
CA ASP A 162 -13.35 -15.92 13.82
C ASP A 162 -12.17 -15.12 14.35
N LEU A 163 -11.00 -15.30 13.73
CA LEU A 163 -9.77 -14.57 14.11
C LEU A 163 -9.91 -13.08 13.86
N LEU A 164 -10.62 -12.66 12.81
CA LEU A 164 -10.83 -11.25 12.51
C LEU A 164 -11.62 -10.57 13.63
N LEU A 165 -12.77 -11.11 13.99
CA LEU A 165 -13.60 -10.58 15.07
C LEU A 165 -12.85 -10.57 16.40
N ARG A 166 -12.18 -11.67 16.75
CA ARG A 166 -11.40 -11.78 17.97
C ARG A 166 -10.28 -10.74 18.05
N ALA A 167 -9.56 -10.53 16.95
CA ALA A 167 -8.49 -9.55 16.89
C ALA A 167 -9.02 -8.11 17.02
N ILE A 168 -10.15 -7.79 16.39
CA ILE A 168 -10.80 -6.48 16.54
C ILE A 168 -11.19 -6.25 18.00
N GLN A 169 -11.88 -7.21 18.63
CA GLN A 169 -12.31 -7.10 20.03
C GLN A 169 -11.12 -6.94 20.98
N LYS A 170 -10.10 -7.80 20.85
CA LYS A 170 -8.91 -7.77 21.73
C LYS A 170 -8.05 -6.52 21.52
N GLY A 171 -8.02 -6.00 20.29
CA GLY A 171 -7.39 -4.72 20.01
C GLY A 171 -8.12 -3.55 20.68
N GLN A 172 -9.44 -3.49 20.53
CA GLN A 172 -10.28 -2.44 21.11
C GLN A 172 -10.27 -2.44 22.66
N GLU A 173 -10.24 -3.63 23.30
CA GLU A 173 -10.03 -3.75 24.74
C GLU A 173 -8.76 -3.02 25.20
N ARG A 174 -7.73 -3.02 24.38
CA ARG A 174 -6.41 -2.39 24.62
C ARG A 174 -6.27 -0.97 24.07
N GLY A 175 -7.36 -0.40 23.56
CA GLY A 175 -7.37 0.96 23.00
C GLY A 175 -6.69 1.08 21.61
N LEU A 176 -6.44 -0.05 20.96
CA LEU A 176 -6.00 -0.06 19.57
C LEU A 176 -7.19 0.17 18.63
N LYS A 177 -6.99 0.96 17.59
CA LYS A 177 -7.87 0.95 16.43
C LYS A 177 -7.43 -0.16 15.50
N VAL A 178 -8.35 -1.06 15.15
CA VAL A 178 -8.05 -2.21 14.28
C VAL A 178 -8.72 -2.00 12.92
N TYR A 179 -7.90 -1.76 11.90
CA TYR A 179 -8.32 -1.63 10.51
C TYR A 179 -8.17 -2.97 9.79
N SER A 180 -9.13 -3.34 8.96
CA SER A 180 -9.02 -4.49 8.06
C SER A 180 -8.25 -4.10 6.81
N TRP A 181 -7.06 -4.68 6.59
CA TRP A 181 -6.24 -4.49 5.40
C TRP A 181 -6.54 -5.57 4.36
N MET A 182 -6.83 -5.18 3.13
CA MET A 182 -7.30 -6.07 2.06
C MET A 182 -6.59 -5.80 0.74
N PHE A 183 -6.20 -6.86 0.04
CA PHE A 183 -5.80 -6.73 -1.36
C PHE A 183 -7.03 -6.44 -2.22
N THR A 184 -6.89 -5.57 -3.22
CA THR A 184 -8.06 -5.05 -3.96
C THR A 184 -8.19 -5.64 -5.35
N THR A 185 -7.25 -5.39 -6.26
CA THR A 185 -7.29 -5.97 -7.61
C THR A 185 -6.50 -7.28 -7.73
N ASN A 186 -5.68 -7.61 -6.73
CA ASN A 186 -5.04 -8.90 -6.60
C ASN A 186 -5.94 -9.88 -5.85
N PHE A 187 -6.67 -10.73 -6.60
CA PHE A 187 -7.60 -11.73 -6.04
C PHE A 187 -6.91 -13.04 -5.66
N GLY A 188 -5.65 -13.19 -6.04
CA GLY A 188 -4.81 -14.34 -5.70
C GLY A 188 -5.09 -15.59 -6.53
N TYR A 189 -4.17 -16.54 -6.38
CA TYR A 189 -4.15 -17.78 -7.16
C TYR A 189 -5.43 -18.62 -7.03
N THR A 190 -6.01 -18.73 -5.83
CA THR A 190 -7.21 -19.56 -5.60
C THR A 190 -8.42 -19.09 -6.40
N TYR A 191 -8.54 -17.78 -6.63
CA TYR A 191 -9.61 -17.24 -7.47
C TYR A 191 -9.40 -17.63 -8.94
N ALA A 192 -8.16 -17.58 -9.43
CA ALA A 192 -7.83 -17.94 -10.81
C ALA A 192 -8.04 -19.44 -11.12
N GLN A 193 -8.02 -20.31 -10.12
CA GLN A 193 -8.30 -21.75 -10.29
C GLN A 193 -9.79 -22.04 -10.52
N ARG A 194 -10.65 -21.08 -10.31
CA ARG A 194 -12.09 -21.24 -10.51
C ARG A 194 -12.45 -21.07 -11.98
N ARG A 195 -12.89 -22.13 -12.64
CA ARG A 195 -13.32 -22.12 -14.05
C ARG A 195 -14.46 -21.12 -14.31
N ASP A 196 -15.38 -20.96 -13.34
CA ASP A 196 -16.49 -20.02 -13.41
C ASP A 196 -16.07 -18.55 -13.22
N ARG A 197 -14.78 -18.27 -13.01
CA ARG A 197 -14.18 -16.93 -12.83
C ARG A 197 -13.10 -16.61 -13.84
N GLU A 198 -12.84 -17.47 -14.81
CA GLU A 198 -11.78 -17.26 -15.82
C GLU A 198 -11.94 -15.93 -16.58
N GLY A 199 -13.17 -15.57 -16.95
CA GLY A 199 -13.48 -14.30 -17.63
C GLY A 199 -13.28 -13.04 -16.77
N ALA A 200 -13.01 -13.19 -15.47
CA ALA A 200 -12.75 -12.09 -14.57
C ALA A 200 -11.24 -11.74 -14.44
N ILE A 201 -10.35 -12.55 -15.00
CA ILE A 201 -8.91 -12.37 -14.88
C ILE A 201 -8.41 -11.36 -15.93
N ALA A 202 -7.57 -10.41 -15.50
CA ALA A 202 -6.96 -9.42 -16.39
C ALA A 202 -6.00 -10.08 -17.36
N ARG A 203 -6.01 -9.60 -18.63
CA ARG A 203 -5.13 -10.07 -19.69
C ARG A 203 -4.45 -8.89 -20.40
N ASN A 204 -3.17 -9.06 -20.72
CA ASN A 204 -2.41 -8.12 -21.55
C ASN A 204 -2.60 -8.42 -23.05
N GLY A 205 -1.97 -7.62 -23.92
CA GLY A 205 -2.07 -7.76 -25.38
C GLY A 205 -1.47 -9.04 -25.97
N LYS A 206 -0.72 -9.81 -25.17
CA LYS A 206 -0.24 -11.15 -25.52
C LYS A 206 -1.19 -12.25 -25.06
N GLY A 207 -2.36 -11.89 -24.46
CA GLY A 207 -3.30 -12.82 -23.88
C GLY A 207 -2.87 -13.41 -22.52
N GLN A 208 -1.73 -12.95 -21.98
CA GLN A 208 -1.15 -13.45 -20.73
C GLN A 208 -1.88 -12.87 -19.52
N THR A 209 -2.01 -13.67 -18.47
CA THR A 209 -2.40 -13.21 -17.11
C THR A 209 -1.16 -12.84 -16.30
N SER A 210 -1.35 -12.25 -15.13
CA SER A 210 -0.24 -11.90 -14.21
C SER A 210 0.63 -13.10 -13.81
N LEU A 211 0.10 -14.31 -13.81
CA LEU A 211 0.86 -15.55 -13.52
C LEU A 211 2.07 -15.77 -14.45
N TYR A 212 2.05 -15.17 -15.65
CA TYR A 212 3.14 -15.28 -16.62
C TYR A 212 4.17 -14.16 -16.56
N VAL A 213 3.88 -13.07 -15.81
CA VAL A 213 4.71 -11.85 -15.87
C VAL A 213 5.14 -11.34 -14.49
N VAL A 214 4.64 -11.95 -13.42
CA VAL A 214 5.01 -11.62 -12.04
C VAL A 214 5.68 -12.83 -11.41
N ASP A 215 6.83 -12.63 -10.77
CA ASP A 215 7.60 -13.72 -10.12
C ASP A 215 6.84 -14.39 -8.97
N ASP A 216 5.94 -13.66 -8.32
CA ASP A 216 5.10 -14.18 -7.24
C ASP A 216 3.81 -14.81 -7.79
N GLY A 217 3.83 -16.13 -7.97
CA GLY A 217 2.70 -16.91 -8.47
C GLY A 217 1.43 -16.89 -7.60
N SER A 218 1.47 -16.28 -6.40
CA SER A 218 0.28 -16.05 -5.57
C SER A 218 -0.56 -14.86 -6.10
N GLN A 219 0.04 -13.95 -6.87
CA GLN A 219 -0.59 -12.72 -7.34
C GLN A 219 -1.34 -12.93 -8.66
N VAL A 220 -2.66 -12.87 -8.59
CA VAL A 220 -3.52 -12.89 -9.78
C VAL A 220 -4.45 -11.69 -9.78
N PHE A 221 -4.29 -10.85 -10.80
CA PHE A 221 -5.03 -9.61 -10.93
C PHE A 221 -6.28 -9.80 -11.80
N ILE A 222 -7.35 -9.12 -11.38
CA ILE A 222 -8.64 -9.15 -12.07
C ILE A 222 -8.79 -8.00 -13.05
N ASP A 223 -9.72 -8.20 -13.99
CA ASP A 223 -10.26 -7.14 -14.83
C ASP A 223 -11.19 -6.23 -13.99
N PRO A 224 -10.80 -4.96 -13.73
CA PRO A 224 -11.60 -4.07 -12.88
C PRO A 224 -12.96 -3.68 -13.48
N TYR A 225 -13.21 -3.96 -14.76
CA TYR A 225 -14.49 -3.75 -15.42
C TYR A 225 -15.42 -4.96 -15.27
N ASN A 226 -14.91 -6.15 -14.91
CA ASN A 226 -15.70 -7.37 -14.82
C ASN A 226 -16.73 -7.30 -13.67
N LEU A 227 -18.02 -7.50 -14.01
CA LEU A 227 -19.12 -7.40 -13.05
C LEU A 227 -19.09 -8.50 -12.00
N GLN A 228 -18.62 -9.71 -12.36
CA GLN A 228 -18.53 -10.79 -11.39
C GLN A 228 -17.42 -10.55 -10.37
N ALA A 229 -16.25 -10.07 -10.81
CA ALA A 229 -15.17 -9.66 -9.90
C ALA A 229 -15.66 -8.55 -8.93
N LYS A 230 -16.39 -7.56 -9.44
CA LYS A 230 -16.99 -6.50 -8.64
C LYS A 230 -17.94 -7.04 -7.58
N ARG A 231 -18.84 -7.99 -7.93
CA ARG A 231 -19.80 -8.60 -7.01
C ARG A 231 -19.11 -9.42 -5.93
N ASP A 232 -18.17 -10.29 -6.32
CA ASP A 232 -17.43 -11.14 -5.39
C ASP A 232 -16.67 -10.29 -4.36
N TYR A 233 -15.98 -9.23 -4.82
CA TYR A 233 -15.22 -8.33 -3.94
C TYR A 233 -16.15 -7.54 -3.02
N TYR A 234 -17.22 -6.97 -3.54
CA TYR A 234 -18.20 -6.22 -2.76
C TYR A 234 -18.81 -7.07 -1.64
N GLN A 235 -19.18 -8.32 -1.92
CA GLN A 235 -19.67 -9.26 -0.92
C GLN A 235 -18.62 -9.50 0.17
N MET A 236 -17.37 -9.71 -0.18
CA MET A 236 -16.28 -9.92 0.79
C MET A 236 -16.09 -8.69 1.69
N VAL A 237 -16.11 -7.49 1.12
CA VAL A 237 -16.03 -6.25 1.91
C VAL A 237 -17.19 -6.18 2.91
N GLN A 238 -18.42 -6.50 2.50
CA GLN A 238 -19.57 -6.51 3.40
C GLN A 238 -19.41 -7.52 4.54
N GLU A 239 -18.91 -8.73 4.25
CA GLU A 239 -18.67 -9.75 5.29
C GLU A 239 -17.62 -9.31 6.32
N ILE A 240 -16.56 -8.62 5.88
CA ILE A 240 -15.54 -8.06 6.76
C ILE A 240 -16.11 -6.93 7.62
N LEU A 241 -16.89 -6.03 7.03
CA LEU A 241 -17.50 -4.90 7.74
C LEU A 241 -18.54 -5.32 8.79
N ARG A 242 -19.14 -6.50 8.68
CA ARG A 242 -20.01 -7.07 9.73
C ARG A 242 -19.27 -7.27 11.07
N ARG A 243 -17.93 -7.41 11.05
CA ARG A 243 -17.09 -7.51 12.27
C ARG A 243 -16.77 -6.15 12.89
N ARG A 244 -17.25 -5.05 12.28
CA ARG A 244 -17.10 -3.67 12.74
C ARG A 244 -15.65 -3.28 13.05
N PRO A 245 -14.72 -3.40 12.08
CA PRO A 245 -13.39 -2.85 12.21
C PRO A 245 -13.46 -1.32 12.36
N ASP A 246 -12.45 -0.73 12.99
CA ASP A 246 -12.36 0.73 13.16
C ASP A 246 -12.02 1.46 11.84
N GLY A 247 -11.67 0.73 10.79
CA GLY A 247 -11.41 1.21 9.44
C GLY A 247 -11.10 0.08 8.47
N ILE A 248 -10.95 0.41 7.20
CA ILE A 248 -10.59 -0.55 6.13
C ILE A 248 -9.54 0.05 5.21
N LEU A 249 -8.52 -0.73 4.82
CA LEU A 249 -7.48 -0.32 3.90
C LEU A 249 -7.51 -1.18 2.65
N PHE A 250 -7.45 -0.52 1.49
CA PHE A 250 -7.40 -1.14 0.17
C PHE A 250 -5.99 -1.06 -0.39
N ASP A 251 -5.31 -2.19 -0.45
CA ASP A 251 -3.99 -2.35 -1.05
C ASP A 251 -4.10 -2.99 -2.44
N TYR A 252 -3.01 -3.02 -3.20
CA TYR A 252 -3.01 -3.51 -4.58
C TYR A 252 -4.08 -2.84 -5.46
N VAL A 253 -4.35 -1.55 -5.24
CA VAL A 253 -5.23 -0.72 -6.08
C VAL A 253 -4.45 -0.31 -7.33
N ARG A 254 -4.15 -1.28 -8.19
CA ARG A 254 -3.23 -1.16 -9.33
C ARG A 254 -3.28 -2.40 -10.23
N TYR A 255 -2.59 -2.31 -11.36
CA TYR A 255 -2.23 -3.49 -12.16
C TYR A 255 -0.95 -4.17 -11.67
N PRO A 256 -0.58 -5.35 -12.19
CA PRO A 256 0.64 -6.05 -11.83
C PRO A 256 1.88 -5.16 -12.00
N ARG A 257 2.78 -5.22 -11.03
CA ARG A 257 4.11 -4.64 -11.18
C ARG A 257 4.98 -5.59 -12.00
N GLN A 258 5.50 -5.12 -13.11
CA GLN A 258 6.48 -5.85 -13.90
C GLN A 258 7.90 -5.41 -13.56
N ALA A 259 8.90 -6.17 -13.98
CA ALA A 259 10.32 -5.93 -13.68
C ALA A 259 11.10 -5.54 -14.94
N GLY A 260 12.28 -4.95 -14.75
CA GLY A 260 13.17 -4.60 -15.85
C GLY A 260 12.54 -3.62 -16.84
N ALA A 261 12.74 -3.86 -18.13
CA ALA A 261 12.19 -3.02 -19.20
C ALA A 261 10.66 -3.01 -19.22
N ASP A 262 10.03 -4.13 -18.85
CA ASP A 262 8.57 -4.26 -18.83
C ASP A 262 7.92 -3.49 -17.67
N SER A 263 8.73 -2.93 -16.73
CA SER A 263 8.22 -2.05 -15.66
C SER A 263 7.61 -0.76 -16.21
N ILE A 264 7.88 -0.41 -17.46
CA ILE A 264 7.32 0.77 -18.15
C ILE A 264 6.50 0.30 -19.35
N ALA A 265 5.21 0.54 -19.31
CA ALA A 265 4.30 0.29 -20.42
C ALA A 265 4.46 1.39 -21.47
N THR A 266 4.85 1.02 -22.70
CA THR A 266 5.07 1.95 -23.82
C THR A 266 4.17 1.68 -25.01
N LYS A 267 3.47 0.55 -25.02
CA LYS A 267 2.58 0.08 -26.09
C LYS A 267 1.24 -0.35 -25.51
N VAL A 268 0.19 -0.23 -26.27
CA VAL A 268 -1.14 -0.68 -25.85
C VAL A 268 -1.16 -2.17 -25.49
N THR A 269 -0.33 -2.99 -26.13
CA THR A 269 -0.18 -4.42 -25.83
C THR A 269 0.45 -4.72 -24.48
N ASP A 270 1.11 -3.74 -23.85
CA ASP A 270 1.66 -3.87 -22.49
C ASP A 270 0.57 -3.64 -21.43
N LEU A 271 -0.56 -3.04 -21.81
CA LEU A 271 -1.67 -2.73 -20.91
C LEU A 271 -2.56 -3.95 -20.69
N TRP A 272 -3.23 -3.96 -19.54
CA TRP A 272 -4.16 -5.00 -19.10
C TRP A 272 -5.59 -4.75 -19.60
N LEU A 273 -5.75 -4.53 -20.92
CA LEU A 273 -7.00 -4.11 -21.57
C LEU A 273 -7.65 -5.20 -22.42
N TYR A 274 -7.11 -6.42 -22.43
CA TYR A 274 -7.48 -7.45 -23.39
C TYR A 274 -8.45 -8.50 -22.85
N SER A 275 -8.97 -8.31 -21.63
CA SER A 275 -10.12 -9.07 -21.12
C SER A 275 -11.40 -8.54 -21.75
N GLN A 276 -12.39 -9.41 -21.89
CA GLN A 276 -13.64 -9.10 -22.59
C GLN A 276 -14.37 -7.87 -22.01
N ALA A 277 -14.52 -7.79 -20.67
CA ALA A 277 -15.26 -6.70 -20.05
C ALA A 277 -14.56 -5.34 -20.23
N THR A 278 -13.23 -5.29 -20.08
CA THR A 278 -12.45 -4.08 -20.33
C THR A 278 -12.54 -3.64 -21.79
N GLN A 279 -12.43 -4.57 -22.77
CA GLN A 279 -12.57 -4.22 -24.18
C GLN A 279 -13.95 -3.64 -24.52
N GLN A 280 -15.01 -4.30 -24.03
CA GLN A 280 -16.39 -3.82 -24.23
C GLN A 280 -16.59 -2.42 -23.64
N ALA A 281 -16.10 -2.18 -22.43
CA ALA A 281 -16.16 -0.87 -21.80
C ALA A 281 -15.35 0.20 -22.56
N LEU A 282 -14.20 -0.18 -23.16
CA LEU A 282 -13.40 0.72 -23.99
C LEU A 282 -14.12 1.06 -25.30
N PHE A 283 -14.75 0.10 -25.96
CA PHE A 283 -15.52 0.31 -27.16
C PHE A 283 -16.73 1.24 -26.94
N GLN A 284 -17.36 1.17 -25.75
CA GLN A 284 -18.45 2.05 -25.37
C GLN A 284 -18.01 3.52 -25.19
N ARG A 285 -16.72 3.82 -25.17
CA ARG A 285 -16.19 5.18 -25.16
C ARG A 285 -16.23 5.85 -26.53
N ALA A 286 -16.37 5.08 -27.60
CA ALA A 286 -16.56 5.63 -28.94
C ALA A 286 -17.87 6.42 -29.03
N GLN A 287 -17.85 7.56 -29.72
CA GLN A 287 -18.99 8.44 -29.91
C GLN A 287 -19.51 8.41 -31.35
N ASN A 288 -18.76 7.78 -32.27
CA ASN A 288 -19.18 7.48 -33.63
C ASN A 288 -18.54 6.19 -34.13
N ASN A 289 -18.97 5.71 -35.31
CA ASN A 289 -18.47 4.46 -35.89
C ASN A 289 -17.00 4.55 -36.31
N LYS A 290 -16.55 5.71 -36.80
CA LYS A 290 -15.13 5.94 -37.12
C LYS A 290 -14.25 5.78 -35.89
N GLY A 291 -14.66 6.34 -34.74
CA GLY A 291 -13.96 6.20 -33.46
C GLY A 291 -13.94 4.75 -32.98
N LEU A 292 -15.08 4.05 -33.05
CA LEU A 292 -15.18 2.65 -32.65
C LEU A 292 -14.25 1.75 -33.47
N GLU A 293 -14.27 1.89 -34.79
CA GLU A 293 -13.47 1.08 -35.66
C GLU A 293 -11.97 1.36 -35.49
N LEU A 294 -11.59 2.61 -35.26
CA LEU A 294 -10.22 3.00 -35.00
C LEU A 294 -9.69 2.43 -33.67
N ILE A 295 -10.49 2.46 -32.61
CA ILE A 295 -10.15 1.81 -31.32
C ILE A 295 -9.95 0.31 -31.51
N ARG A 296 -10.84 -0.38 -32.25
CA ARG A 296 -10.73 -1.81 -32.55
C ARG A 296 -9.42 -2.15 -33.27
N ARG A 297 -9.07 -1.40 -34.31
CA ARG A 297 -7.83 -1.60 -35.09
C ARG A 297 -6.60 -1.33 -34.23
N PHE A 298 -6.64 -0.27 -33.40
CA PHE A 298 -5.55 0.06 -32.51
C PHE A 298 -5.28 -1.06 -31.48
N LEU A 299 -6.32 -1.60 -30.85
CA LEU A 299 -6.15 -2.74 -29.95
C LEU A 299 -5.63 -3.98 -30.66
N SER A 300 -6.17 -4.29 -31.84
CA SER A 300 -5.82 -5.49 -32.58
C SER A 300 -4.36 -5.46 -33.10
N LYS A 301 -3.89 -4.32 -33.60
CA LYS A 301 -2.57 -4.19 -34.26
C LYS A 301 -1.50 -3.58 -33.31
N GLY A 302 -1.91 -2.87 -32.28
CA GLY A 302 -1.02 -2.06 -31.42
C GLY A 302 -0.71 -0.67 -32.00
N TYR A 303 -1.18 -0.36 -33.19
CA TYR A 303 -0.99 0.92 -33.87
C TYR A 303 -2.08 1.15 -34.92
N VAL A 304 -2.13 2.36 -35.48
CA VAL A 304 -2.94 2.70 -36.64
C VAL A 304 -2.08 3.27 -37.78
N THR A 305 -2.47 3.02 -39.01
CA THR A 305 -1.80 3.50 -40.22
C THR A 305 -2.66 4.56 -40.93
N ALA A 306 -2.04 5.32 -41.85
CA ALA A 306 -2.78 6.20 -42.74
C ALA A 306 -3.79 5.44 -43.62
N GLY A 307 -3.45 4.19 -43.99
CA GLY A 307 -4.36 3.29 -44.69
C GLY A 307 -5.60 2.94 -43.87
N ASP A 308 -5.44 2.60 -42.61
CA ASP A 308 -6.57 2.35 -41.72
C ASP A 308 -7.53 3.55 -41.63
N ILE A 309 -6.97 4.76 -41.50
CA ILE A 309 -7.75 6.01 -41.44
C ILE A 309 -8.49 6.22 -42.77
N SER A 310 -7.81 6.04 -43.90
CA SER A 310 -8.44 6.19 -45.22
C SER A 310 -9.58 5.20 -45.44
N GLU A 311 -9.42 3.93 -45.01
CA GLU A 311 -10.47 2.92 -45.11
C GLU A 311 -11.67 3.25 -44.23
N ILE A 312 -11.42 3.70 -43.01
CA ILE A 312 -12.51 4.11 -42.06
C ILE A 312 -13.28 5.31 -42.60
N ASP A 313 -12.59 6.27 -43.21
CA ASP A 313 -13.23 7.43 -43.86
C ASP A 313 -14.14 7.01 -45.02
N LYS A 314 -13.75 6.00 -45.79
CA LYS A 314 -14.57 5.41 -46.88
C LYS A 314 -15.75 4.60 -46.36
N LEU A 315 -15.59 3.88 -45.22
CA LEU A 315 -16.65 3.08 -44.60
C LEU A 315 -17.75 3.97 -44.03
N TYR A 316 -17.39 5.14 -43.50
CA TYR A 316 -18.33 6.05 -42.84
C TYR A 316 -18.25 7.48 -43.39
N PRO A 317 -18.55 7.69 -44.67
CA PRO A 317 -18.31 8.97 -45.37
C PRO A 317 -19.19 10.11 -44.84
N GLN A 318 -20.29 9.80 -44.13
CA GLN A 318 -21.20 10.77 -43.55
C GLN A 318 -20.79 11.25 -42.15
N GLU A 319 -19.81 10.59 -41.52
CA GLU A 319 -19.29 10.97 -40.24
C GLU A 319 -18.12 11.94 -40.38
N GLY A 320 -17.96 12.87 -39.46
CA GLY A 320 -16.80 13.74 -39.38
C GLY A 320 -15.54 13.00 -38.91
N GLU A 321 -14.74 13.65 -38.05
CA GLU A 321 -13.57 13.02 -37.43
C GLU A 321 -13.95 11.82 -36.57
N PRO A 322 -13.06 10.81 -36.40
CA PRO A 322 -13.22 9.76 -35.39
C PRO A 322 -13.41 10.38 -34.02
N MET A 323 -14.44 9.96 -33.27
CA MET A 323 -14.80 10.56 -31.98
C MET A 323 -14.88 9.51 -30.88
N TRP A 324 -14.35 9.86 -29.70
CA TRP A 324 -14.48 9.12 -28.45
C TRP A 324 -14.49 10.05 -27.25
N GLN A 325 -14.90 9.56 -26.12
CA GLN A 325 -15.01 10.31 -24.88
C GLN A 325 -13.68 11.00 -24.53
N GLY A 326 -13.72 12.32 -24.38
CA GLY A 326 -12.56 13.15 -24.05
C GLY A 326 -11.73 13.61 -25.24
N ARG A 327 -12.06 13.21 -26.49
CA ARG A 327 -11.42 13.72 -27.70
C ARG A 327 -12.03 15.04 -28.13
N THR A 328 -11.19 16.03 -28.39
CA THR A 328 -11.53 17.26 -29.09
C THR A 328 -10.73 17.30 -30.38
N PRO A 329 -11.36 17.09 -31.54
CA PRO A 329 -10.64 17.11 -32.81
C PRO A 329 -10.07 18.52 -33.07
N PRO A 330 -8.94 18.63 -33.79
CA PRO A 330 -8.43 19.92 -34.21
C PRO A 330 -9.48 20.66 -35.04
N PRO A 331 -9.58 22.00 -34.95
CA PRO A 331 -10.49 22.77 -35.79
C PRO A 331 -10.15 22.51 -37.26
N PRO A 332 -11.16 22.50 -38.17
CA PRO A 332 -10.93 22.42 -39.55
C PRO A 332 -9.92 23.50 -39.98
N ALA A 333 -8.95 23.15 -40.82
CA ALA A 333 -8.03 24.15 -41.38
C ALA A 333 -8.85 25.22 -42.12
N GLU A 334 -8.72 26.48 -41.69
CA GLU A 334 -9.33 27.57 -42.45
C GLU A 334 -8.65 27.61 -43.85
N PRO A 335 -9.42 27.48 -44.92
CA PRO A 335 -8.84 27.66 -46.24
C PRO A 335 -8.43 29.12 -46.41
N PRO A 336 -7.33 29.43 -47.09
CA PRO A 336 -7.01 30.80 -47.50
C PRO A 336 -8.19 31.29 -48.34
N SER A 337 -8.98 32.22 -47.80
CA SER A 337 -10.18 32.77 -48.45
C SER A 337 -9.78 33.75 -49.54
N PRO A 338 -10.06 33.45 -50.81
CA PRO A 338 -10.35 34.51 -51.76
C PRO A 338 -11.77 35.00 -51.46
N ILE A 339 -11.91 36.31 -51.34
CA ILE A 339 -13.19 36.98 -51.07
C ILE A 339 -14.25 36.46 -52.06
N GLY A 340 -15.29 35.74 -51.55
CA GLY A 340 -16.50 35.39 -52.29
C GLY A 340 -16.78 33.91 -52.56
N GLN A 341 -15.99 32.93 -52.11
CA GLN A 341 -16.33 31.49 -52.24
C GLN A 341 -16.63 30.89 -50.85
N LYS A 342 -17.71 30.09 -50.75
CA LYS A 342 -17.94 29.24 -49.56
C LYS A 342 -16.75 28.34 -49.37
N ALA A 343 -16.01 28.54 -48.29
CA ALA A 343 -14.89 27.71 -47.90
C ALA A 343 -15.38 26.28 -47.65
N VAL A 344 -14.97 25.34 -48.52
CA VAL A 344 -15.07 23.91 -48.22
C VAL A 344 -13.91 23.60 -47.24
N ALA A 345 -14.26 23.21 -46.03
CA ALA A 345 -13.25 22.82 -45.01
C ALA A 345 -12.26 21.80 -45.62
N ALA A 346 -10.98 22.15 -45.63
CA ALA A 346 -9.97 21.25 -46.19
C ALA A 346 -9.90 19.98 -45.33
N VAL A 347 -10.19 18.84 -45.93
CA VAL A 347 -10.05 17.53 -45.27
C VAL A 347 -8.58 17.26 -45.02
N ILE A 348 -8.16 17.16 -43.76
CA ILE A 348 -6.78 16.86 -43.39
C ILE A 348 -6.44 15.45 -43.90
N PRO A 349 -5.36 15.28 -44.69
CA PRO A 349 -4.98 13.97 -45.24
C PRO A 349 -4.76 12.92 -44.14
N PRO A 350 -5.10 11.63 -44.36
CA PRO A 350 -4.90 10.56 -43.40
C PRO A 350 -3.47 10.45 -42.84
N ALA A 351 -2.45 10.69 -43.66
CA ALA A 351 -1.05 10.67 -43.28
C ALA A 351 -0.70 11.76 -42.23
N GLN A 352 -1.35 12.92 -42.28
CA GLN A 352 -1.16 14.00 -41.31
C GLN A 352 -1.94 13.75 -40.02
N ARG A 353 -3.09 13.06 -40.11
CA ARG A 353 -3.94 12.70 -38.93
C ARG A 353 -3.37 11.54 -38.13
N GLN A 354 -2.63 10.62 -38.78
CA GLN A 354 -2.16 9.35 -38.23
C GLN A 354 -1.36 9.55 -36.90
N PRO A 355 -0.31 10.39 -36.81
CA PRO A 355 0.47 10.52 -35.58
C PRO A 355 -0.35 11.09 -34.43
N ILE A 356 -1.29 11.99 -34.72
CA ILE A 356 -2.18 12.59 -33.72
C ILE A 356 -3.13 11.53 -33.18
N LEU A 357 -3.84 10.83 -34.08
CA LEU A 357 -4.78 9.75 -33.70
C LEU A 357 -4.09 8.60 -32.95
N GLN A 358 -2.87 8.23 -33.37
CA GLN A 358 -2.05 7.24 -32.67
C GLN A 358 -1.77 7.65 -31.22
N SER A 359 -1.35 8.90 -31.00
CA SER A 359 -1.06 9.43 -29.67
C SER A 359 -2.33 9.53 -28.80
N GLU A 360 -3.43 10.01 -29.36
CA GLU A 360 -4.70 10.15 -28.66
C GLU A 360 -5.31 8.79 -28.29
N LEU A 361 -5.18 7.76 -29.13
CA LEU A 361 -5.60 6.38 -28.82
C LEU A 361 -4.76 5.75 -27.71
N TRP A 362 -3.45 6.03 -27.69
CA TRP A 362 -2.59 5.63 -26.59
C TRP A 362 -3.06 6.26 -25.26
N GLN A 363 -3.29 7.57 -25.25
CA GLN A 363 -3.79 8.29 -24.07
C GLN A 363 -5.16 7.79 -23.63
N LEU A 364 -6.09 7.55 -24.56
CA LEU A 364 -7.39 6.94 -24.27
C LEU A 364 -7.24 5.58 -23.59
N SER A 365 -6.33 4.74 -24.08
CA SER A 365 -6.09 3.40 -23.55
C SER A 365 -5.55 3.44 -22.11
N VAL A 366 -4.56 4.30 -21.85
CA VAL A 366 -4.01 4.53 -20.51
C VAL A 366 -5.06 5.10 -19.55
N ALA A 367 -5.80 6.12 -20.01
CA ALA A 367 -6.86 6.73 -19.22
C ALA A 367 -7.97 5.72 -18.87
N HIS A 368 -8.32 4.85 -19.83
CA HIS A 368 -9.28 3.78 -19.62
C HIS A 368 -8.79 2.78 -18.57
N ALA A 369 -7.54 2.32 -18.65
CA ALA A 369 -6.96 1.43 -17.65
C ALA A 369 -7.01 2.05 -16.25
N MET A 370 -6.54 3.29 -16.11
CA MET A 370 -6.56 4.01 -14.83
C MET A 370 -7.98 4.22 -14.29
N GLN A 371 -8.96 4.50 -15.16
CA GLN A 371 -10.35 4.68 -14.75
C GLN A 371 -10.94 3.40 -14.15
N GLY A 372 -10.60 2.23 -14.69
CA GLY A 372 -11.01 0.95 -14.12
C GLY A 372 -10.56 0.78 -12.67
N ILE A 373 -9.32 1.17 -12.37
CA ILE A 373 -8.79 1.16 -11.00
C ILE A 373 -9.55 2.13 -10.08
N LEU A 374 -9.79 3.36 -10.55
CA LEU A 374 -10.54 4.37 -9.79
C LEU A 374 -11.98 3.92 -9.48
N ASP A 375 -12.66 3.38 -10.47
CA ASP A 375 -14.04 2.91 -10.33
C ASP A 375 -14.12 1.71 -9.37
N PHE A 376 -13.12 0.83 -9.42
CA PHE A 376 -13.07 -0.36 -8.56
C PHE A 376 -12.82 0.03 -7.09
N VAL A 377 -11.90 0.95 -6.80
CA VAL A 377 -11.66 1.41 -5.41
C VAL A 377 -12.86 2.15 -4.84
N ASN A 378 -13.54 2.96 -5.67
CA ASN A 378 -14.77 3.64 -5.24
C ASN A 378 -15.87 2.64 -4.88
N LEU A 379 -16.06 1.60 -5.69
CA LEU A 379 -16.99 0.51 -5.40
C LEU A 379 -16.62 -0.23 -4.11
N ALA A 380 -15.33 -0.52 -3.90
CA ALA A 380 -14.82 -1.20 -2.72
C ALA A 380 -15.02 -0.38 -1.43
N ALA A 381 -14.78 0.94 -1.50
CA ALA A 381 -14.90 1.83 -0.35
C ALA A 381 -16.35 2.16 0.03
N TYR A 382 -17.28 2.07 -0.92
CA TYR A 382 -18.66 2.49 -0.74
C TYR A 382 -19.39 1.87 0.47
N PRO A 383 -19.30 0.54 0.75
CA PRO A 383 -19.94 -0.06 1.92
C PRO A 383 -19.43 0.51 3.25
N ALA A 384 -18.11 0.76 3.37
CA ALA A 384 -17.51 1.34 4.56
C ALA A 384 -17.98 2.79 4.77
N GLN A 385 -17.97 3.59 3.69
CA GLN A 385 -18.45 4.97 3.72
C GLN A 385 -19.92 5.07 4.14
N LYS A 386 -20.77 4.16 3.66
CA LYS A 386 -22.20 4.07 4.08
C LYS A 386 -22.36 3.80 5.57
N LEU A 387 -21.43 3.10 6.21
CA LEU A 387 -21.42 2.78 7.63
C LEU A 387 -20.68 3.82 8.47
N GLY A 388 -20.15 4.89 7.86
CA GLY A 388 -19.30 5.87 8.55
C GLY A 388 -17.94 5.30 9.01
N ILE A 389 -17.52 4.16 8.46
CA ILE A 389 -16.23 3.51 8.77
C ILE A 389 -15.15 4.15 7.89
N PRO A 390 -14.05 4.68 8.48
CA PRO A 390 -12.93 5.20 7.71
C PRO A 390 -12.39 4.19 6.69
N ALA A 391 -12.10 4.68 5.49
CA ALA A 391 -11.51 3.88 4.43
C ALA A 391 -10.21 4.55 3.94
N GLY A 392 -9.20 3.76 3.60
CA GLY A 392 -7.94 4.24 3.09
C GLY A 392 -7.40 3.41 1.94
N VAL A 393 -6.43 3.96 1.23
CA VAL A 393 -5.76 3.33 0.08
C VAL A 393 -4.26 3.27 0.29
N VAL A 394 -3.68 2.13 -0.07
CA VAL A 394 -2.24 1.87 0.01
C VAL A 394 -1.65 1.92 -1.39
N PHE A 395 -0.55 2.64 -1.56
CA PHE A 395 0.02 2.84 -2.89
C PHE A 395 1.53 3.10 -2.86
N PHE A 396 2.16 2.86 -4.00
CA PHE A 396 3.56 3.25 -4.22
C PHE A 396 3.63 4.72 -4.63
N PRO A 397 4.43 5.56 -3.98
CA PRO A 397 4.59 6.97 -4.35
C PRO A 397 5.03 7.20 -5.80
N ASP A 398 5.71 6.22 -6.39
CA ASP A 398 6.16 6.21 -7.80
C ASP A 398 5.20 5.48 -8.76
N GLY A 399 4.08 4.93 -8.27
CA GLY A 399 3.15 4.10 -9.07
C GLY A 399 2.36 4.83 -10.15
N ASN A 400 2.34 6.17 -10.14
CA ASN A 400 1.71 7.03 -11.15
C ASN A 400 2.73 7.77 -12.03
N GLN A 401 4.01 7.37 -12.03
CA GLN A 401 5.05 8.06 -12.79
C GLN A 401 4.93 7.79 -14.29
N THR A 402 5.30 8.82 -15.07
CA THR A 402 5.58 8.71 -16.49
C THR A 402 7.09 8.64 -16.69
N VAL A 403 7.54 7.79 -17.61
CA VAL A 403 8.96 7.66 -17.97
C VAL A 403 9.07 7.78 -19.49
N GLY A 404 9.61 8.90 -19.97
CA GLY A 404 9.53 9.25 -21.39
C GLY A 404 8.07 9.38 -21.82
N GLN A 405 7.67 8.60 -22.84
CA GLN A 405 6.28 8.53 -23.30
C GLN A 405 5.51 7.34 -22.70
N GLY A 406 6.15 6.56 -21.83
CA GLY A 406 5.57 5.41 -21.16
C GLY A 406 5.07 5.74 -19.76
N TYR A 407 4.38 4.76 -19.19
CA TYR A 407 3.81 4.83 -17.83
C TYR A 407 4.32 3.65 -16.99
N ASP A 408 4.47 3.85 -15.68
CA ASP A 408 4.73 2.74 -14.79
C ASP A 408 3.68 1.63 -14.99
N SER A 409 4.14 0.38 -15.11
CA SER A 409 3.27 -0.78 -15.43
C SER A 409 2.13 -1.00 -14.44
N ARG A 410 2.26 -0.47 -13.21
CA ARG A 410 1.20 -0.53 -12.19
C ARG A 410 -0.01 0.32 -12.54
N LEU A 411 0.16 1.38 -13.35
CA LEU A 411 -0.90 2.35 -13.70
C LEU A 411 -1.74 2.72 -12.48
N GLN A 412 -1.07 3.08 -11.38
CA GLN A 412 -1.69 3.38 -10.09
C GLN A 412 -1.96 4.89 -9.97
N PRO A 413 -3.17 5.38 -10.32
CA PRO A 413 -3.47 6.82 -10.39
C PRO A 413 -3.78 7.38 -8.98
N TRP A 414 -2.85 7.22 -8.03
CA TRP A 414 -3.09 7.57 -6.63
C TRP A 414 -3.31 9.08 -6.42
N ASP A 415 -2.75 9.93 -7.27
CA ASP A 415 -2.98 11.38 -7.30
C ASP A 415 -4.43 11.77 -7.62
N ARG A 416 -5.21 10.81 -8.14
CA ARG A 416 -6.65 10.96 -8.43
C ARG A 416 -7.56 10.26 -7.42
N PHE A 417 -7.00 9.59 -6.41
CA PHE A 417 -7.82 8.98 -5.37
C PHE A 417 -8.60 10.05 -4.60
N PRO A 418 -9.84 9.76 -4.17
CA PRO A 418 -10.65 10.70 -3.40
C PRO A 418 -9.94 11.15 -2.12
N SER A 419 -10.03 12.44 -1.79
CA SER A 419 -9.51 12.98 -0.52
C SER A 419 -10.30 12.51 0.72
N SER A 420 -11.46 11.88 0.51
CA SER A 420 -12.23 11.21 1.57
C SER A 420 -11.61 9.89 2.02
N LEU A 421 -10.66 9.35 1.26
CA LEU A 421 -9.88 8.18 1.63
C LEU A 421 -8.59 8.60 2.34
N GLU A 422 -8.19 7.83 3.35
CA GLU A 422 -6.86 7.99 3.96
C GLU A 422 -5.79 7.47 2.99
N TRP A 423 -4.70 8.20 2.83
CA TRP A 423 -3.61 7.87 1.90
C TRP A 423 -2.45 7.24 2.66
N HIS A 424 -2.09 6.01 2.29
CA HIS A 424 -1.01 5.24 2.91
C HIS A 424 0.12 4.97 1.89
N PRO A 425 0.98 5.96 1.59
CA PRO A 425 2.11 5.76 0.68
C PRO A 425 3.14 4.80 1.27
N MET A 426 3.55 3.79 0.50
CA MET A 426 4.60 2.84 0.85
C MET A 426 5.99 3.44 0.62
N SER A 427 6.49 4.20 1.59
CA SER A 427 7.80 4.85 1.57
C SER A 427 8.87 3.97 2.20
N TYR A 428 9.16 2.82 1.58
CA TYR A 428 9.92 1.71 2.16
C TYR A 428 11.45 1.83 2.09
N ALA A 429 12.00 3.00 1.79
CA ALA A 429 13.45 3.26 1.71
C ALA A 429 14.23 2.29 0.79
N ASN A 430 13.65 1.90 -0.34
CA ASN A 430 14.29 0.99 -1.29
C ASN A 430 15.59 1.55 -1.90
N CYS A 431 15.84 2.86 -1.76
CA CYS A 431 17.09 3.52 -2.14
C CYS A 431 18.21 3.38 -1.09
N GLY A 432 17.96 2.74 0.05
CA GLY A 432 18.94 2.51 1.11
C GLY A 432 19.23 3.70 2.04
N ASN A 433 18.51 4.83 1.91
CA ASN A 433 18.72 6.00 2.76
C ASN A 433 17.41 6.73 3.10
N VAL A 434 17.47 7.64 4.08
CA VAL A 434 16.30 8.38 4.55
C VAL A 434 15.86 9.51 3.62
N THR A 435 16.73 10.00 2.75
CA THR A 435 16.42 11.13 1.86
C THR A 435 15.37 10.74 0.82
N CYS A 436 15.38 9.49 0.33
CA CYS A 436 14.34 9.04 -0.60
C CYS A 436 12.99 8.86 0.08
N ILE A 437 12.94 8.50 1.37
CA ILE A 437 11.68 8.47 2.13
C ILE A 437 11.09 9.88 2.19
N ALA A 438 11.92 10.85 2.60
CA ALA A 438 11.52 12.26 2.67
C ALA A 438 11.02 12.78 1.31
N ALA A 439 11.76 12.50 0.23
CA ALA A 439 11.36 12.88 -1.13
C ALA A 439 10.03 12.24 -1.58
N GLN A 440 9.82 10.95 -1.27
CA GLN A 440 8.57 10.26 -1.57
C GLN A 440 7.39 10.86 -0.81
N VAL A 441 7.55 11.13 0.49
CA VAL A 441 6.50 11.76 1.31
C VAL A 441 6.22 13.18 0.83
N GLN A 442 7.25 13.97 0.55
CA GLN A 442 7.10 15.33 -0.01
C GLN A 442 6.31 15.31 -1.33
N ARG A 443 6.64 14.37 -2.23
CA ARG A 443 5.91 14.18 -3.50
C ARG A 443 4.43 13.90 -3.26
N VAL A 444 4.10 13.01 -2.34
CA VAL A 444 2.70 12.69 -2.03
C VAL A 444 1.98 13.90 -1.44
N LEU A 445 2.60 14.60 -0.50
CA LEU A 445 2.02 15.78 0.13
C LEU A 445 1.78 16.92 -0.88
N SER A 446 2.67 17.10 -1.87
CA SER A 446 2.50 18.13 -2.91
C SER A 446 1.31 17.86 -3.86
N MET A 447 0.83 16.62 -3.94
CA MET A 447 -0.31 16.21 -4.77
C MET A 447 -1.58 15.96 -3.95
N ALA A 448 -1.47 15.91 -2.62
CA ALA A 448 -2.60 15.69 -1.73
C ALA A 448 -3.53 16.92 -1.73
N LYS A 449 -4.82 16.67 -1.95
CA LYS A 449 -5.85 17.72 -1.87
C LYS A 449 -6.04 18.14 -0.40
N PRO A 450 -6.46 19.39 -0.13
CA PRO A 450 -6.78 19.83 1.22
C PRO A 450 -7.73 18.84 1.94
N GLY A 451 -7.42 18.51 3.20
CA GLY A 451 -8.20 17.59 4.01
C GLY A 451 -7.85 16.10 3.81
N THR A 452 -6.98 15.74 2.87
CA THR A 452 -6.49 14.36 2.72
C THR A 452 -5.64 13.97 3.92
N LYS A 453 -5.99 12.88 4.60
CA LYS A 453 -5.17 12.30 5.67
C LYS A 453 -4.06 11.45 5.05
N VAL A 454 -2.81 11.80 5.32
CA VAL A 454 -1.64 11.06 4.80
C VAL A 454 -0.94 10.37 5.97
N ILE A 455 -0.76 9.04 5.88
CA ILE A 455 -0.12 8.19 6.88
C ILE A 455 0.95 7.33 6.17
N PRO A 456 2.18 7.82 6.02
CA PRO A 456 3.24 7.08 5.35
C PRO A 456 3.52 5.74 6.03
N ALA A 457 3.68 4.69 5.21
CA ALA A 457 4.18 3.40 5.65
C ALA A 457 5.69 3.33 5.42
N ILE A 458 6.45 3.10 6.49
CA ILE A 458 7.89 2.90 6.46
C ILE A 458 8.25 1.47 6.87
N ALA A 459 9.38 0.96 6.39
CA ALA A 459 9.78 -0.43 6.61
C ALA A 459 11.19 -0.50 7.20
N GLY A 460 11.35 -1.17 8.33
CA GLY A 460 12.64 -1.30 9.03
C GLY A 460 12.50 -1.93 10.41
N GLN A 461 13.58 -1.92 11.16
CA GLN A 461 13.62 -2.33 12.57
C GLN A 461 14.17 -1.21 13.43
N TRP A 462 13.73 -1.14 14.69
CA TRP A 462 14.29 -0.20 15.65
C TRP A 462 15.75 -0.55 15.96
N GLY A 463 16.59 0.49 16.08
CA GLY A 463 17.99 0.40 16.49
C GLY A 463 18.97 -0.22 15.49
N LYS A 464 18.52 -0.72 14.33
CA LYS A 464 19.42 -1.33 13.35
C LYS A 464 18.97 -1.21 11.90
N ASN A 465 19.94 -1.16 10.99
CA ASN A 465 19.70 -1.24 9.55
C ASN A 465 19.39 -2.68 9.13
N VAL A 466 18.42 -2.89 8.24
CA VAL A 466 17.97 -4.22 7.81
C VAL A 466 17.67 -4.21 6.31
N ASN A 467 18.19 -5.21 5.59
CA ASN A 467 17.91 -5.39 4.16
C ASN A 467 18.14 -4.11 3.33
N GLY A 468 19.25 -3.42 3.59
CA GLY A 468 19.61 -2.18 2.91
C GLY A 468 18.77 -0.97 3.30
N ARG A 469 17.93 -1.05 4.33
CA ARG A 469 17.12 0.06 4.84
C ARG A 469 17.69 0.63 6.12
N PRO A 470 17.61 1.97 6.32
CA PRO A 470 17.95 2.61 7.60
C PRO A 470 17.09 2.08 8.74
N SER A 471 17.58 2.24 9.98
CA SER A 471 16.78 1.91 11.17
C SER A 471 15.49 2.73 11.24
N LEU A 472 14.46 2.20 11.93
CA LEU A 472 13.22 2.95 12.12
C LEU A 472 13.44 4.28 12.83
N ASP A 473 14.41 4.35 13.76
CA ASP A 473 14.77 5.60 14.44
C ASP A 473 15.16 6.67 13.42
N ALA A 474 16.08 6.34 12.51
CA ALA A 474 16.52 7.26 11.46
C ALA A 474 15.37 7.63 10.51
N GLN A 475 14.51 6.67 10.14
CA GLN A 475 13.35 6.90 9.30
C GLN A 475 12.32 7.82 10.00
N MET A 476 12.03 7.60 11.29
CA MET A 476 11.14 8.44 12.07
C MET A 476 11.68 9.87 12.21
N GLN A 477 12.99 10.05 12.40
CA GLN A 477 13.61 11.38 12.40
C GLN A 477 13.41 12.10 11.06
N ALA A 478 13.56 11.38 9.94
CA ALA A 478 13.32 11.94 8.61
C ALA A 478 11.85 12.33 8.36
N MET A 479 10.90 11.75 9.09
CA MET A 479 9.47 12.13 9.03
C MET A 479 9.11 13.36 9.87
N ARG A 480 9.93 13.74 10.86
CA ARG A 480 9.68 14.87 11.75
C ARG A 480 9.38 16.20 11.05
N PRO A 481 10.08 16.58 9.98
CA PRO A 481 9.77 17.82 9.25
C PRO A 481 8.35 17.88 8.68
N PHE A 482 7.71 16.72 8.47
CA PHE A 482 6.35 16.60 7.95
C PHE A 482 5.28 16.45 9.03
N ALA A 483 5.64 16.54 10.31
CA ALA A 483 4.76 16.24 11.45
C ALA A 483 3.43 17.00 11.45
N SER A 484 3.40 18.23 10.94
CA SER A 484 2.18 19.05 10.81
C SER A 484 1.34 18.74 9.57
N GLN A 485 1.87 17.98 8.63
CA GLN A 485 1.24 17.68 7.33
C GLN A 485 0.76 16.23 7.22
N ILE A 486 1.31 15.32 8.05
CA ILE A 486 0.94 13.90 8.08
C ILE A 486 0.13 13.59 9.34
N THR A 487 -0.87 12.73 9.21
CA THR A 487 -1.75 12.32 10.32
C THR A 487 -1.07 11.34 11.27
N GLY A 488 -0.10 10.57 10.78
CA GLY A 488 0.62 9.56 11.55
C GLY A 488 1.67 8.84 10.72
N VAL A 489 2.23 7.78 11.28
CA VAL A 489 3.20 6.90 10.58
C VAL A 489 2.83 5.45 10.85
N SER A 490 3.00 4.58 9.87
CA SER A 490 2.82 3.14 10.05
C SER A 490 4.10 2.36 9.75
N HIS A 491 4.32 1.27 10.49
CA HIS A 491 5.52 0.44 10.38
C HIS A 491 5.18 -0.92 9.76
N PHE A 492 5.74 -1.19 8.60
CA PHE A 492 5.68 -2.48 7.95
C PHE A 492 6.88 -3.33 8.42
N ALA A 493 6.69 -4.45 9.12
CA ALA A 493 5.47 -5.04 9.65
C ALA A 493 5.76 -5.65 11.04
N TYR A 494 4.76 -6.25 11.69
CA TYR A 494 4.93 -6.96 12.98
C TYR A 494 6.05 -8.00 12.91
N SER A 495 6.13 -8.75 11.81
CA SER A 495 7.19 -9.74 11.54
C SER A 495 8.62 -9.16 11.57
N TRP A 496 8.78 -7.87 11.36
CA TRP A 496 10.07 -7.18 11.48
C TRP A 496 10.33 -6.67 12.90
N GLN A 497 9.27 -6.30 13.63
CA GLN A 497 9.39 -5.80 14.99
C GLN A 497 9.52 -6.92 16.03
N ASP A 498 9.02 -8.11 15.70
CA ASP A 498 9.05 -9.30 16.57
C ASP A 498 9.24 -10.57 15.74
N PRO A 499 10.40 -10.72 15.06
CA PRO A 499 10.61 -11.77 14.07
C PRO A 499 10.55 -13.18 14.67
N GLU A 500 11.06 -13.37 15.88
CA GLU A 500 11.05 -14.68 16.55
C GLU A 500 9.64 -15.14 16.87
N HIS A 501 8.82 -14.25 17.45
CA HIS A 501 7.43 -14.55 17.76
C HIS A 501 6.61 -14.76 16.48
N ASP A 502 6.84 -13.95 15.45
CA ASP A 502 6.13 -14.11 14.15
C ASP A 502 6.47 -15.46 13.50
N GLN A 503 7.73 -15.88 13.51
CA GLN A 503 8.16 -17.18 13.00
C GLN A 503 7.54 -18.35 13.79
N GLN A 504 7.50 -18.27 15.13
CA GLN A 504 6.84 -19.27 15.96
C GLN A 504 5.38 -19.44 15.59
N ARG A 505 4.65 -18.36 15.38
CA ARG A 505 3.24 -18.35 14.97
C ARG A 505 3.03 -18.89 13.55
N LYS A 506 3.89 -18.52 12.61
CA LYS A 506 3.81 -18.90 11.20
C LYS A 506 4.05 -20.40 10.98
N PHE A 507 4.97 -20.98 11.73
CA PHE A 507 5.43 -22.37 11.55
C PHE A 507 4.97 -23.31 12.66
N CYS A 508 4.06 -22.90 13.53
CA CYS A 508 3.50 -23.77 14.54
C CYS A 508 2.63 -24.87 13.89
N ARG A 509 2.46 -25.98 14.59
CA ARG A 509 1.51 -27.02 14.22
C ARG A 509 0.26 -26.85 15.09
N VAL A 510 -0.87 -26.63 14.47
CA VAL A 510 -2.17 -26.72 15.15
C VAL A 510 -2.37 -28.22 15.44
N ARG A 511 -2.40 -28.57 16.73
CA ARG A 511 -2.68 -29.95 17.20
C ARG A 511 -4.18 -30.12 17.40
#